data_4f45c95a515e78bcc5c41615a91fd214
#
_entry.id   4f45c95a515e78bcc5c41615a91fd214
#
_cell.length_a   1.000
_cell.length_b   1.000
_cell.length_c   1.000
_cell.angle_alpha   90.00
_cell.angle_beta   90.00
_cell.angle_gamma   90.00
#
_symmetry.space_group_name_H-M   'P 1'
#
loop_
_entity.id
_entity.type
_entity.pdbx_description
1 polymer ?
#
loop_
_entity_poly.entity_id
_entity_poly.type
_entity_poly.pdbx_seq_one_letter_code
_entity_poly.pdbx_strand_id
1 'polypeptide(L)'
;MDQHVVSIQSFRPQTLLQLFRLAAKYESNPERYITHNMPLQGKILINAFYEPSTRTRLSFDSAWHRLGGSSINITDRSTTGIAKGESLEDVAHMFNNYGDCVVLRDSDPGAVYAMSQTLRIPIINAGNGLDEHPTQAMADLFTIFKWRPSLAQPIVSADQRIRIGVIGVPSRMRTVRSLLRILAKFPQIVEEVVVIHHAEADPEDTLFDAGQCEELQEAGLNLRCSTDLLTELPHLDVTYINAIAWVGDSFEVHGSQFRLTKDLPYKDGSIVLHPLARGAELSTCVDETPHNWYFSQARGAVFLRMALLTCMVNRADRVMDVL
;
A
#
# COMPACT_ATOMS: atom_id res chain seq x y z
N MET A 1 -2.51 12.56 13.92
CA MET A 1 -1.68 11.57 13.19
C MET A 1 -0.44 11.30 14.05
N ASP A 2 -0.06 10.05 14.19
CA ASP A 2 1.11 9.71 14.99
C ASP A 2 2.38 10.27 14.36
N GLN A 3 3.45 10.42 15.16
CA GLN A 3 4.73 10.93 14.67
C GLN A 3 5.36 9.99 13.63
N HIS A 4 5.07 8.68 13.71
CA HIS A 4 5.62 7.65 12.85
C HIS A 4 4.51 6.90 12.11
N VAL A 5 4.81 6.39 10.92
CA VAL A 5 3.91 5.53 10.12
C VAL A 5 4.54 4.14 10.04
N VAL A 6 4.37 3.35 11.08
CA VAL A 6 4.92 1.99 11.16
C VAL A 6 3.90 0.92 10.76
N SER A 7 2.64 1.13 11.06
CA SER A 7 1.53 0.22 10.77
C SER A 7 0.30 0.98 10.28
N ILE A 8 -0.52 0.31 9.46
CA ILE A 8 -1.83 0.85 9.05
C ILE A 8 -2.82 0.92 10.21
N GLN A 9 -2.61 0.13 11.26
CA GLN A 9 -3.49 0.07 12.41
C GLN A 9 -3.58 1.40 13.17
N SER A 10 -2.51 2.19 13.18
CA SER A 10 -2.46 3.49 13.88
C SER A 10 -3.38 4.57 13.28
N PHE A 11 -3.87 4.38 12.05
CA PHE A 11 -4.69 5.38 11.39
C PHE A 11 -6.18 5.25 11.71
N ARG A 12 -6.82 6.38 11.99
CA ARG A 12 -8.28 6.49 12.06
C ARG A 12 -8.86 6.70 10.66
N PRO A 13 -10.08 6.20 10.36
CA PRO A 13 -10.74 6.41 9.07
C PRO A 13 -10.78 7.87 8.62
N GLN A 14 -11.10 8.79 9.53
CA GLN A 14 -11.18 10.22 9.23
C GLN A 14 -9.83 10.79 8.78
N THR A 15 -8.73 10.38 9.43
CA THR A 15 -7.37 10.80 9.06
C THR A 15 -7.00 10.30 7.66
N LEU A 16 -7.36 9.05 7.32
CA LEU A 16 -7.15 8.49 5.99
C LEU A 16 -7.94 9.26 4.93
N LEU A 17 -9.22 9.56 5.18
CA LEU A 17 -10.04 10.35 4.26
C LEU A 17 -9.48 11.77 4.04
N GLN A 18 -8.96 12.41 5.09
CA GLN A 18 -8.30 13.72 4.97
C GLN A 18 -7.02 13.63 4.12
N LEU A 19 -6.18 12.62 4.35
CA LEU A 19 -4.99 12.37 3.52
C LEU A 19 -5.36 12.14 2.06
N PHE A 20 -6.41 11.37 1.79
CA PHE A 20 -6.87 11.09 0.43
C PHE A 20 -7.42 12.35 -0.26
N ARG A 21 -8.13 13.22 0.47
CA ARG A 21 -8.56 14.52 -0.05
C ARG A 21 -7.38 15.42 -0.40
N LEU A 22 -6.34 15.46 0.44
CA LEU A 22 -5.12 16.22 0.15
C LEU A 22 -4.38 15.63 -1.06
N ALA A 23 -4.25 14.31 -1.14
CA ALA A 23 -3.65 13.62 -2.28
C ALA A 23 -4.39 13.93 -3.59
N ALA A 24 -5.74 13.91 -3.57
CA ALA A 24 -6.56 14.26 -4.71
C ALA A 24 -6.39 15.74 -5.14
N LYS A 25 -6.24 16.67 -4.20
CA LYS A 25 -5.91 18.07 -4.51
C LYS A 25 -4.56 18.21 -5.17
N TYR A 26 -3.54 17.52 -4.68
CA TYR A 26 -2.20 17.50 -5.27
C TYR A 26 -2.21 16.91 -6.68
N GLU A 27 -2.99 15.86 -6.92
CA GLU A 27 -3.11 15.22 -8.22
C GLU A 27 -3.89 16.07 -9.24
N SER A 28 -4.97 16.72 -8.81
CA SER A 28 -5.87 17.49 -9.70
C SER A 28 -5.33 18.85 -10.07
N ASN A 29 -4.62 19.54 -9.17
CA ASN A 29 -4.08 20.87 -9.42
C ASN A 29 -2.72 21.07 -8.72
N PRO A 30 -1.65 20.45 -9.25
CA PRO A 30 -0.33 20.54 -8.64
C PRO A 30 0.24 21.95 -8.62
N GLU A 31 -0.07 22.80 -9.60
CA GLU A 31 0.41 24.19 -9.63
C GLU A 31 -0.08 24.97 -8.42
N ARG A 32 -1.36 24.89 -8.13
CA ARG A 32 -1.98 25.61 -7.02
C ARG A 32 -1.48 25.13 -5.65
N TYR A 33 -1.33 23.84 -5.46
CA TYR A 33 -1.13 23.25 -4.13
C TYR A 33 0.33 22.90 -3.83
N ILE A 34 1.19 22.80 -4.84
CA ILE A 34 2.56 22.35 -4.70
C ILE A 34 3.55 23.42 -5.13
N THR A 35 3.47 23.87 -6.38
CA THR A 35 4.52 24.68 -7.04
C THR A 35 4.78 26.02 -6.32
N HIS A 36 3.73 26.65 -5.81
CA HIS A 36 3.86 27.94 -5.11
C HIS A 36 4.21 27.79 -3.62
N ASN A 37 3.91 26.64 -3.01
CA ASN A 37 4.08 26.46 -1.56
C ASN A 37 5.35 25.71 -1.19
N MET A 38 5.88 24.84 -2.07
CA MET A 38 7.05 23.98 -1.82
C MET A 38 7.17 23.57 -0.34
N PRO A 39 6.21 22.82 0.21
CA PRO A 39 6.05 22.68 1.66
C PRO A 39 7.22 22.00 2.36
N LEU A 40 8.11 21.35 1.61
CA LEU A 40 9.30 20.69 2.12
C LEU A 40 10.61 21.32 1.62
N GLN A 41 10.56 22.58 1.18
CA GLN A 41 11.78 23.29 0.75
C GLN A 41 12.81 23.33 1.88
N GLY A 42 14.05 22.97 1.56
CA GLY A 42 15.17 22.91 2.51
C GLY A 42 15.15 21.69 3.44
N LYS A 43 14.17 20.78 3.30
CA LYS A 43 14.07 19.54 4.06
C LYS A 43 14.80 18.39 3.36
N ILE A 44 15.31 17.45 4.14
CA ILE A 44 16.06 16.28 3.68
C ILE A 44 15.33 15.00 4.05
N LEU A 45 15.04 14.17 3.03
CA LEU A 45 14.54 12.81 3.19
C LEU A 45 15.71 11.83 3.25
N ILE A 46 15.70 10.93 4.22
CA ILE A 46 16.58 9.77 4.22
C ILE A 46 15.77 8.56 3.71
N ASN A 47 16.08 8.12 2.49
CA ASN A 47 15.53 6.91 1.88
C ASN A 47 16.45 5.72 2.17
N ALA A 48 16.19 4.99 3.25
CA ALA A 48 16.94 3.80 3.66
C ALA A 48 16.24 2.53 3.14
N PHE A 49 16.67 2.04 2.00
CA PHE A 49 16.12 0.85 1.33
C PHE A 49 17.14 -0.29 1.42
N TYR A 50 17.11 -1.03 2.49
CA TYR A 50 17.98 -2.18 2.75
C TYR A 50 17.50 -3.46 2.06
N GLU A 51 16.25 -3.48 1.58
CA GLU A 51 15.67 -4.49 0.69
C GLU A 51 15.42 -3.82 -0.69
N PRO A 52 15.77 -4.48 -1.82
CA PRO A 52 15.55 -3.91 -3.15
C PRO A 52 14.11 -3.51 -3.43
N SER A 53 13.89 -2.27 -3.83
CA SER A 53 12.58 -1.77 -4.23
C SER A 53 12.68 -0.51 -5.08
N THR A 54 12.75 -0.67 -6.39
CA THR A 54 12.90 0.45 -7.32
C THR A 54 11.68 1.37 -7.28
N ARG A 55 10.47 0.83 -7.44
CA ARG A 55 9.24 1.63 -7.55
C ARG A 55 8.92 2.40 -6.29
N THR A 56 8.93 1.73 -5.13
CA THR A 56 8.60 2.38 -3.86
C THR A 56 9.61 3.49 -3.57
N ARG A 57 10.90 3.23 -3.73
CA ARG A 57 11.96 4.22 -3.53
C ARG A 57 11.80 5.42 -4.46
N LEU A 58 11.73 5.19 -5.77
CA LEU A 58 11.58 6.28 -6.75
C LEU A 58 10.29 7.08 -6.55
N SER A 59 9.23 6.44 -6.09
CA SER A 59 7.97 7.12 -5.81
C SER A 59 8.06 8.03 -4.58
N PHE A 60 8.78 7.64 -3.51
CA PHE A 60 9.06 8.50 -2.37
C PHE A 60 10.02 9.63 -2.76
N ASP A 61 11.08 9.36 -3.52
CA ASP A 61 11.98 10.38 -4.06
C ASP A 61 11.21 11.41 -4.91
N SER A 62 10.40 10.92 -5.87
CA SER A 62 9.57 11.79 -6.71
C SER A 62 8.60 12.64 -5.88
N ALA A 63 7.94 12.05 -4.90
CA ALA A 63 7.02 12.76 -4.02
C ALA A 63 7.73 13.88 -3.24
N TRP A 64 8.89 13.58 -2.67
CA TRP A 64 9.66 14.52 -1.87
C TRP A 64 10.21 15.68 -2.70
N HIS A 65 10.81 15.38 -3.86
CA HIS A 65 11.33 16.40 -4.77
C HIS A 65 10.25 17.32 -5.34
N ARG A 66 9.06 16.77 -5.63
CA ARG A 66 7.90 17.59 -6.05
C ARG A 66 7.45 18.57 -4.96
N LEU A 67 7.71 18.27 -3.71
CA LEU A 67 7.40 19.14 -2.57
C LEU A 67 8.54 20.13 -2.24
N GLY A 68 9.62 20.14 -3.05
CA GLY A 68 10.73 21.08 -2.93
C GLY A 68 11.88 20.63 -2.02
N GLY A 69 11.85 19.40 -1.51
CA GLY A 69 12.92 18.87 -0.67
C GLY A 69 14.02 18.16 -1.44
N SER A 70 15.09 17.77 -0.74
CA SER A 70 16.21 16.97 -1.24
C SER A 70 16.23 15.60 -0.58
N SER A 71 16.83 14.58 -1.20
CA SER A 71 16.90 13.23 -0.61
C SER A 71 18.31 12.67 -0.56
N ILE A 72 18.56 11.85 0.46
CA ILE A 72 19.74 11.01 0.62
C ILE A 72 19.27 9.57 0.51
N ASN A 73 19.87 8.80 -0.40
CA ASN A 73 19.47 7.43 -0.67
C ASN A 73 20.52 6.44 -0.17
N ILE A 74 20.09 5.45 0.61
CA ILE A 74 20.87 4.28 0.99
C ILE A 74 20.17 3.07 0.38
N THR A 75 20.85 2.36 -0.52
CA THR A 75 20.23 1.28 -1.32
C THR A 75 20.83 -0.09 -1.06
N ASP A 76 21.84 -0.17 -0.21
CA ASP A 76 22.53 -1.41 0.11
C ASP A 76 22.97 -1.39 1.57
N ARG A 77 22.45 -2.33 2.37
CA ARG A 77 22.79 -2.52 3.76
C ARG A 77 24.30 -2.84 3.94
N SER A 78 24.89 -3.54 2.96
CA SER A 78 26.29 -3.95 3.00
C SER A 78 27.28 -2.77 2.95
N THR A 79 26.85 -1.62 2.46
CA THR A 79 27.66 -0.39 2.38
C THR A 79 27.55 0.51 3.59
N THR A 80 26.77 0.12 4.58
CA THR A 80 26.53 0.87 5.83
C THR A 80 27.33 0.33 7.01
N GLY A 81 27.36 1.07 8.11
CA GLY A 81 27.93 0.62 9.39
C GLY A 81 27.26 -0.64 9.94
N ILE A 82 25.98 -0.88 9.59
CA ILE A 82 25.23 -2.10 9.97
C ILE A 82 25.97 -3.38 9.53
N ALA A 83 26.59 -3.37 8.35
CA ALA A 83 27.39 -4.49 7.86
C ALA A 83 28.63 -4.77 8.72
N LYS A 84 29.06 -3.80 9.54
CA LYS A 84 30.18 -3.89 10.49
C LYS A 84 29.72 -4.09 11.92
N GLY A 85 28.42 -4.31 12.16
CA GLY A 85 27.85 -4.54 13.48
C GLY A 85 27.30 -3.30 14.18
N GLU A 86 27.17 -2.15 13.49
CA GLU A 86 26.48 -0.98 14.02
C GLU A 86 25.02 -1.29 14.32
N SER A 87 24.54 -0.85 15.47
CA SER A 87 23.15 -1.08 15.86
C SER A 87 22.17 -0.20 15.08
N LEU A 88 20.90 -0.66 14.91
CA LEU A 88 19.84 0.17 14.32
C LEU A 88 19.56 1.42 15.17
N GLU A 89 19.82 1.37 16.47
CA GLU A 89 19.69 2.49 17.39
C GLU A 89 20.73 3.57 17.10
N ASP A 90 22.01 3.20 16.91
CA ASP A 90 23.06 4.15 16.54
C ASP A 90 22.78 4.78 15.17
N VAL A 91 22.35 3.98 14.19
CA VAL A 91 21.94 4.49 12.89
C VAL A 91 20.77 5.49 13.02
N ALA A 92 19.80 5.22 13.90
CA ALA A 92 18.69 6.14 14.14
C ALA A 92 19.15 7.45 14.79
N HIS A 93 20.12 7.39 15.72
CA HIS A 93 20.76 8.59 16.27
C HIS A 93 21.44 9.43 15.19
N MET A 94 22.13 8.80 14.24
CA MET A 94 22.77 9.51 13.12
C MET A 94 21.72 10.12 12.18
N PHE A 95 20.63 9.40 11.87
CA PHE A 95 19.54 9.91 11.03
C PHE A 95 18.85 11.12 11.64
N ASN A 96 18.71 11.20 12.97
CA ASN A 96 18.20 12.39 13.67
C ASN A 96 19.02 13.67 13.39
N ASN A 97 20.29 13.53 13.00
CA ASN A 97 21.17 14.67 12.72
C ASN A 97 21.24 15.02 11.22
N TYR A 98 20.87 14.09 10.32
CA TYR A 98 21.11 14.23 8.89
C TYR A 98 19.85 14.52 8.08
N GLY A 99 18.67 14.22 8.62
CA GLY A 99 17.42 14.39 7.86
C GLY A 99 16.25 14.91 8.68
N ASP A 100 15.16 15.15 7.99
CA ASP A 100 13.89 15.60 8.54
C ASP A 100 12.81 14.51 8.53
N CYS A 101 13.02 13.44 7.78
CA CYS A 101 12.13 12.28 7.69
C CYS A 101 12.92 11.06 7.19
N VAL A 102 12.57 9.88 7.66
CA VAL A 102 13.12 8.61 7.20
C VAL A 102 12.04 7.80 6.50
N VAL A 103 12.36 7.20 5.36
CA VAL A 103 11.58 6.14 4.73
C VAL A 103 12.42 4.88 4.80
N LEU A 104 11.95 3.89 5.56
CA LEU A 104 12.69 2.64 5.77
C LEU A 104 11.99 1.48 5.05
N ARG A 105 12.79 0.70 4.32
CA ARG A 105 12.44 -0.63 3.85
C ARG A 105 13.52 -1.62 4.26
N ASP A 106 13.15 -2.63 5.04
CA ASP A 106 14.06 -3.66 5.52
C ASP A 106 13.40 -5.04 5.39
N SER A 107 14.21 -6.08 5.23
CA SER A 107 13.76 -7.49 5.28
C SER A 107 13.48 -7.94 6.73
N ASP A 108 14.08 -7.29 7.72
CA ASP A 108 13.79 -7.52 9.14
C ASP A 108 12.47 -6.85 9.51
N PRO A 109 11.41 -7.62 9.90
CA PRO A 109 10.12 -7.07 10.27
C PRO A 109 10.19 -6.18 11.53
N GLY A 110 11.20 -6.36 12.40
CA GLY A 110 11.39 -5.58 13.61
C GLY A 110 12.10 -4.23 13.42
N ALA A 111 12.81 -4.05 12.30
CA ALA A 111 13.71 -2.91 12.12
C ALA A 111 13.01 -1.54 12.23
N VAL A 112 11.84 -1.39 11.59
CA VAL A 112 11.09 -0.11 11.62
C VAL A 112 10.60 0.23 13.03
N TYR A 113 10.18 -0.78 13.78
CA TYR A 113 9.71 -0.60 15.15
C TYR A 113 10.88 -0.23 16.09
N ALA A 114 12.00 -0.92 15.96
CA ALA A 114 13.21 -0.62 16.75
C ALA A 114 13.69 0.81 16.50
N MET A 115 13.85 1.22 15.24
CA MET A 115 14.28 2.57 14.90
C MET A 115 13.28 3.64 15.34
N SER A 116 11.99 3.37 15.33
CA SER A 116 10.95 4.34 15.74
C SER A 116 11.03 4.72 17.21
N GLN A 117 11.64 3.89 18.06
CA GLN A 117 11.82 4.19 19.49
C GLN A 117 12.90 5.26 19.74
N THR A 118 13.88 5.37 18.83
CA THR A 118 15.03 6.27 18.96
C THR A 118 14.89 7.52 18.09
N LEU A 119 14.15 7.42 16.97
CA LEU A 119 13.99 8.53 16.05
C LEU A 119 13.11 9.65 16.62
N ARG A 120 13.64 10.88 16.57
CA ARG A 120 12.93 12.13 16.87
C ARG A 120 12.28 12.73 15.63
N ILE A 121 12.77 12.36 14.44
CA ILE A 121 12.18 12.71 13.14
C ILE A 121 11.20 11.60 12.71
N PRO A 122 10.20 11.92 11.87
CA PRO A 122 9.26 10.92 11.38
C PRO A 122 9.94 9.76 10.67
N ILE A 123 9.43 8.52 10.88
CA ILE A 123 9.77 7.37 10.06
C ILE A 123 8.53 6.80 9.40
N ILE A 124 8.66 6.38 8.15
CA ILE A 124 7.61 5.74 7.35
C ILE A 124 8.07 4.35 6.94
N ASN A 125 7.26 3.36 7.25
CA ASN A 125 7.42 1.98 6.81
C ASN A 125 7.09 1.86 5.31
N ALA A 126 8.10 1.53 4.50
CA ALA A 126 7.99 1.26 3.06
C ALA A 126 8.01 -0.25 2.73
N GLY A 127 7.67 -1.07 3.71
CA GLY A 127 7.64 -2.54 3.67
C GLY A 127 8.72 -3.14 4.57
N ASN A 128 8.30 -3.96 5.55
CA ASN A 128 9.16 -4.64 6.51
C ASN A 128 8.92 -6.17 6.44
N GLY A 129 9.86 -6.88 5.85
CA GLY A 129 9.78 -8.33 5.70
C GLY A 129 8.44 -8.79 5.10
N LEU A 130 7.75 -9.70 5.78
CA LEU A 130 6.40 -10.18 5.42
C LEU A 130 5.28 -9.48 6.22
N ASP A 131 5.61 -8.54 7.12
CA ASP A 131 4.64 -7.94 8.03
C ASP A 131 3.69 -6.95 7.33
N GLU A 132 4.12 -5.73 7.06
CA GLU A 132 3.24 -4.70 6.51
C GLU A 132 3.86 -3.87 5.37
N HIS A 133 2.98 -3.27 4.58
CA HIS A 133 3.31 -2.17 3.66
C HIS A 133 2.21 -1.10 3.72
N PRO A 134 2.15 -0.29 4.81
CA PRO A 134 1.02 0.59 5.08
C PRO A 134 0.76 1.59 3.96
N THR A 135 1.80 2.17 3.35
CA THR A 135 1.62 3.15 2.27
C THR A 135 1.16 2.53 0.95
N GLN A 136 1.33 1.21 0.76
CA GLN A 136 0.73 0.51 -0.37
C GLN A 136 -0.78 0.33 -0.15
N ALA A 137 -1.18 -0.16 1.02
CA ALA A 137 -2.60 -0.29 1.36
C ALA A 137 -3.37 1.04 1.27
N MET A 138 -2.74 2.14 1.71
CA MET A 138 -3.32 3.47 1.52
C MET A 138 -3.48 3.83 0.04
N ALA A 139 -2.51 3.49 -0.82
CA ALA A 139 -2.58 3.75 -2.26
C ALA A 139 -3.66 2.91 -2.94
N ASP A 140 -3.82 1.66 -2.48
CA ASP A 140 -4.85 0.74 -2.99
C ASP A 140 -6.25 1.28 -2.66
N LEU A 141 -6.50 1.64 -1.39
CA LEU A 141 -7.79 2.21 -0.98
C LEU A 141 -8.05 3.59 -1.61
N PHE A 142 -7.03 4.45 -1.72
CA PHE A 142 -7.15 5.73 -2.43
C PHE A 142 -7.56 5.53 -3.89
N THR A 143 -7.03 4.50 -4.55
CA THR A 143 -7.39 4.15 -5.93
C THR A 143 -8.83 3.67 -6.02
N ILE A 144 -9.30 2.86 -5.08
CA ILE A 144 -10.71 2.44 -4.98
C ILE A 144 -11.63 3.65 -4.84
N PHE A 145 -11.29 4.61 -3.98
CA PHE A 145 -12.09 5.84 -3.84
C PHE A 145 -12.02 6.77 -5.07
N LYS A 146 -10.91 6.78 -5.80
CA LYS A 146 -10.82 7.50 -7.09
C LYS A 146 -11.71 6.86 -8.16
N TRP A 147 -11.72 5.53 -8.21
CA TRP A 147 -12.56 4.79 -9.14
C TRP A 147 -14.05 4.93 -8.82
N ARG A 148 -14.43 4.86 -7.54
CA ARG A 148 -15.83 5.01 -7.10
C ARG A 148 -15.92 6.01 -5.93
N PRO A 149 -15.99 7.33 -6.21
CA PRO A 149 -15.97 8.38 -5.19
C PRO A 149 -17.13 8.32 -4.19
N SER A 150 -18.25 7.71 -4.55
CA SER A 150 -19.39 7.51 -3.64
C SER A 150 -19.05 6.69 -2.40
N LEU A 151 -18.04 5.82 -2.47
CA LEU A 151 -17.57 5.03 -1.34
C LEU A 151 -16.88 5.86 -0.24
N ALA A 152 -16.42 7.07 -0.56
CA ALA A 152 -15.81 7.99 0.42
C ALA A 152 -16.85 8.84 1.17
N GLN A 153 -18.13 8.66 0.91
CA GLN A 153 -19.22 9.37 1.61
C GLN A 153 -19.44 8.78 3.01
N PRO A 154 -19.96 9.57 3.96
CA PRO A 154 -20.24 9.10 5.32
C PRO A 154 -21.23 7.93 5.39
N ILE A 155 -22.16 7.87 4.45
CA ILE A 155 -23.17 6.81 4.33
C ILE A 155 -23.04 6.18 2.96
N VAL A 156 -22.84 4.88 2.93
CA VAL A 156 -22.79 4.05 1.73
C VAL A 156 -23.96 3.06 1.80
N SER A 157 -24.87 3.13 0.83
CA SER A 157 -26.02 2.21 0.76
C SER A 157 -25.56 0.78 0.39
N ALA A 158 -26.35 -0.22 0.74
CA ALA A 158 -25.97 -1.62 0.57
C ALA A 158 -25.69 -1.98 -0.92
N ASP A 159 -26.45 -1.39 -1.85
CA ASP A 159 -26.29 -1.56 -3.31
C ASP A 159 -25.04 -0.90 -3.88
N GLN A 160 -24.40 0.00 -3.11
CA GLN A 160 -23.14 0.66 -3.49
C GLN A 160 -21.89 -0.04 -2.97
N ARG A 161 -22.05 -0.99 -2.05
CA ARG A 161 -20.93 -1.76 -1.52
C ARG A 161 -20.25 -2.57 -2.62
N ILE A 162 -18.96 -2.84 -2.42
CA ILE A 162 -18.15 -3.51 -3.43
C ILE A 162 -17.72 -4.91 -2.98
N ARG A 163 -17.63 -5.80 -3.97
CA ARG A 163 -17.02 -7.12 -3.81
C ARG A 163 -15.59 -7.08 -4.29
N ILE A 164 -14.68 -7.55 -3.44
CA ILE A 164 -13.24 -7.50 -3.69
C ILE A 164 -12.71 -8.93 -3.76
N GLY A 165 -12.14 -9.31 -4.91
CA GLY A 165 -11.41 -10.56 -5.06
C GLY A 165 -9.93 -10.35 -4.77
N VAL A 166 -9.36 -11.16 -3.90
CA VAL A 166 -7.93 -11.22 -3.61
C VAL A 166 -7.39 -12.55 -4.12
N ILE A 167 -6.56 -12.51 -5.16
CA ILE A 167 -5.98 -13.71 -5.75
C ILE A 167 -4.63 -14.01 -5.08
N GLY A 168 -4.53 -15.16 -4.41
CA GLY A 168 -3.34 -15.65 -3.73
C GLY A 168 -3.53 -15.88 -2.24
N VAL A 169 -2.43 -15.94 -1.49
CA VAL A 169 -2.38 -16.34 -0.08
C VAL A 169 -2.08 -15.11 0.79
N PRO A 170 -3.07 -14.54 1.51
CA PRO A 170 -2.90 -13.34 2.33
C PRO A 170 -1.73 -13.41 3.31
N SER A 171 -1.48 -14.55 3.97
CA SER A 171 -0.38 -14.73 4.93
C SER A 171 1.01 -14.56 4.31
N ARG A 172 1.16 -14.80 3.00
CA ARG A 172 2.41 -14.64 2.26
C ARG A 172 2.54 -13.28 1.56
N MET A 173 1.50 -12.44 1.61
CA MET A 173 1.38 -11.21 0.83
C MET A 173 1.24 -9.99 1.74
N ARG A 174 2.35 -9.39 2.20
CA ARG A 174 2.32 -8.21 3.10
C ARG A 174 1.43 -7.07 2.60
N THR A 175 1.34 -6.86 1.27
CA THR A 175 0.46 -5.83 0.70
C THR A 175 -1.01 -6.16 0.89
N VAL A 176 -1.39 -7.43 0.76
CA VAL A 176 -2.75 -7.92 1.02
C VAL A 176 -3.07 -7.86 2.50
N ARG A 177 -2.13 -8.27 3.36
CA ARG A 177 -2.29 -8.14 4.82
C ARG A 177 -2.65 -6.71 5.22
N SER A 178 -1.88 -5.73 4.73
CA SER A 178 -2.16 -4.32 4.98
C SER A 178 -3.44 -3.83 4.30
N LEU A 179 -3.78 -4.34 3.10
CA LEU A 179 -5.03 -4.03 2.40
C LEU A 179 -6.24 -4.51 3.20
N LEU A 180 -6.24 -5.73 3.70
CA LEU A 180 -7.34 -6.26 4.51
C LEU A 180 -7.51 -5.45 5.81
N ARG A 181 -6.41 -5.10 6.47
CA ARG A 181 -6.42 -4.26 7.68
C ARG A 181 -6.98 -2.84 7.42
N ILE A 182 -6.67 -2.22 6.26
CA ILE A 182 -7.24 -0.91 5.94
C ILE A 182 -8.71 -1.02 5.53
N LEU A 183 -9.12 -2.08 4.83
CA LEU A 183 -10.52 -2.33 4.50
C LEU A 183 -11.36 -2.57 5.75
N ALA A 184 -10.82 -3.24 6.76
CA ALA A 184 -11.46 -3.44 8.07
C ALA A 184 -11.76 -2.11 8.81
N LYS A 185 -11.12 -1.01 8.43
CA LYS A 185 -11.47 0.34 8.93
C LYS A 185 -12.65 0.97 8.20
N PHE A 186 -13.07 0.39 7.08
CA PHE A 186 -14.18 0.84 6.23
C PHE A 186 -15.15 -0.29 5.88
N PRO A 187 -15.62 -1.09 6.87
CA PRO A 187 -16.46 -2.26 6.56
C PRO A 187 -17.77 -1.88 5.85
N GLN A 188 -18.22 -0.64 6.01
CA GLN A 188 -19.43 -0.13 5.37
C GLN A 188 -19.33 -0.03 3.84
N ILE A 189 -18.12 -0.02 3.25
CA ILE A 189 -17.95 0.02 1.79
C ILE A 189 -17.82 -1.36 1.18
N VAL A 190 -17.54 -2.40 1.98
CA VAL A 190 -17.27 -3.76 1.52
C VAL A 190 -18.52 -4.62 1.70
N GLU A 191 -18.98 -5.25 0.63
CA GLU A 191 -20.01 -6.29 0.70
C GLU A 191 -19.38 -7.63 1.11
N GLU A 192 -18.29 -7.99 0.41
CA GLU A 192 -17.58 -9.25 0.61
C GLU A 192 -16.13 -9.12 0.12
N VAL A 193 -15.22 -9.81 0.79
CA VAL A 193 -13.87 -10.11 0.27
C VAL A 193 -13.77 -11.59 -0.01
N VAL A 194 -13.47 -11.94 -1.26
CA VAL A 194 -13.30 -13.34 -1.70
C VAL A 194 -11.81 -13.60 -1.88
N VAL A 195 -11.25 -14.51 -1.08
CA VAL A 195 -9.87 -14.98 -1.26
C VAL A 195 -9.88 -16.14 -2.24
N ILE A 196 -9.25 -15.95 -3.40
CA ILE A 196 -9.21 -16.93 -4.48
C ILE A 196 -7.83 -17.59 -4.45
N HIS A 197 -7.80 -18.89 -4.18
CA HIS A 197 -6.58 -19.65 -3.91
C HIS A 197 -6.59 -21.02 -4.61
N HIS A 198 -5.42 -21.70 -4.61
CA HIS A 198 -5.31 -23.06 -5.16
C HIS A 198 -5.64 -24.08 -4.06
N ALA A 199 -6.65 -24.94 -4.32
CA ALA A 199 -7.16 -25.86 -3.30
C ALA A 199 -6.12 -26.82 -2.71
N GLU A 200 -5.24 -27.38 -3.54
CA GLU A 200 -4.25 -28.38 -3.09
C GLU A 200 -2.95 -27.74 -2.60
N ALA A 201 -2.51 -26.63 -3.25
CA ALA A 201 -1.25 -25.97 -2.89
C ALA A 201 -1.35 -25.05 -1.68
N ASP A 202 -2.55 -24.53 -1.42
CA ASP A 202 -2.82 -23.52 -0.40
C ASP A 202 -4.08 -23.90 0.41
N PRO A 203 -3.97 -24.84 1.39
CA PRO A 203 -5.08 -25.20 2.27
C PRO A 203 -5.67 -23.98 2.99
N GLU A 204 -7.00 -23.96 3.20
CA GLU A 204 -7.72 -22.80 3.76
C GLU A 204 -7.20 -22.35 5.13
N ASP A 205 -6.77 -23.30 5.96
CA ASP A 205 -6.19 -23.04 7.29
C ASP A 205 -4.82 -22.35 7.25
N THR A 206 -4.18 -22.27 6.08
CA THR A 206 -2.89 -21.60 5.86
C THR A 206 -3.01 -20.24 5.16
N LEU A 207 -4.20 -19.84 4.73
CA LEU A 207 -4.42 -18.63 3.96
C LEU A 207 -4.16 -17.36 4.77
N PHE A 208 -4.46 -17.40 6.07
CA PHE A 208 -4.29 -16.28 6.99
C PHE A 208 -3.28 -16.61 8.09
N ASP A 209 -2.69 -15.60 8.69
CA ASP A 209 -1.95 -15.81 9.95
C ASP A 209 -2.91 -16.20 11.08
N ALA A 210 -2.38 -16.83 12.12
CA ALA A 210 -3.16 -17.23 13.29
C ALA A 210 -3.93 -16.03 13.89
N GLY A 211 -5.25 -16.17 14.00
CA GLY A 211 -6.14 -15.14 14.53
C GLY A 211 -6.46 -13.97 13.59
N GLN A 212 -5.85 -13.90 12.42
CA GLN A 212 -6.06 -12.78 11.48
C GLN A 212 -7.46 -12.81 10.85
N CYS A 213 -7.96 -13.98 10.49
CA CYS A 213 -9.30 -14.12 9.92
C CYS A 213 -10.36 -13.64 10.89
N GLU A 214 -10.26 -14.08 12.14
CA GLU A 214 -11.15 -13.72 13.23
C GLU A 214 -11.11 -12.20 13.51
N GLU A 215 -9.91 -11.61 13.60
CA GLU A 215 -9.72 -10.16 13.78
C GLU A 215 -10.45 -9.35 12.69
N LEU A 216 -10.31 -9.78 11.43
CA LEU A 216 -10.93 -9.10 10.29
C LEU A 216 -12.46 -9.25 10.28
N GLN A 217 -12.98 -10.43 10.65
CA GLN A 217 -14.42 -10.68 10.75
C GLN A 217 -15.03 -9.91 11.91
N GLU A 218 -14.39 -9.86 13.06
CA GLU A 218 -14.80 -9.03 14.22
C GLU A 218 -14.83 -7.54 13.87
N ALA A 219 -13.92 -7.09 13.01
CA ALA A 219 -13.92 -5.72 12.47
C ALA A 219 -15.03 -5.47 11.44
N GLY A 220 -15.83 -6.48 11.09
CA GLY A 220 -16.99 -6.38 10.21
C GLY A 220 -16.73 -6.68 8.73
N LEU A 221 -15.59 -7.28 8.37
CA LEU A 221 -15.39 -7.78 7.03
C LEU A 221 -16.05 -9.16 6.85
N ASN A 222 -16.82 -9.29 5.76
CA ASN A 222 -17.32 -10.57 5.30
C ASN A 222 -16.24 -11.23 4.44
N LEU A 223 -15.61 -12.30 4.94
CA LEU A 223 -14.54 -13.03 4.26
C LEU A 223 -15.03 -14.39 3.80
N ARG A 224 -14.74 -14.74 2.56
CA ARG A 224 -15.03 -16.05 1.98
C ARG A 224 -13.84 -16.54 1.13
N CYS A 225 -13.64 -17.85 1.07
CA CYS A 225 -12.66 -18.49 0.20
C CYS A 225 -13.34 -19.07 -1.04
N SER A 226 -12.59 -19.12 -2.14
CA SER A 226 -13.00 -19.76 -3.39
C SER A 226 -11.77 -20.29 -4.13
N THR A 227 -11.97 -21.33 -4.92
CA THR A 227 -10.92 -21.90 -5.78
C THR A 227 -11.19 -21.70 -7.27
N ASP A 228 -12.28 -21.04 -7.61
CA ASP A 228 -12.76 -20.84 -9.00
C ASP A 228 -12.81 -19.36 -9.38
N LEU A 229 -11.73 -18.88 -10.00
CA LEU A 229 -11.63 -17.52 -10.50
C LEU A 229 -12.71 -17.19 -11.54
N LEU A 230 -13.03 -18.12 -12.43
CA LEU A 230 -13.95 -17.84 -13.55
C LEU A 230 -15.39 -17.66 -13.07
N THR A 231 -15.79 -18.36 -12.05
CA THR A 231 -17.09 -18.18 -11.40
C THR A 231 -17.16 -16.88 -10.60
N GLU A 232 -16.07 -16.49 -9.95
CA GLU A 232 -16.05 -15.29 -9.09
C GLU A 232 -15.94 -13.98 -9.90
N LEU A 233 -15.09 -13.96 -10.91
CA LEU A 233 -14.67 -12.74 -11.62
C LEU A 233 -15.83 -11.89 -12.16
N PRO A 234 -16.94 -12.47 -12.70
CA PRO A 234 -18.10 -11.69 -13.16
C PRO A 234 -18.84 -10.93 -12.05
N HIS A 235 -18.55 -11.24 -10.80
CA HIS A 235 -19.21 -10.65 -9.63
C HIS A 235 -18.33 -9.65 -8.87
N LEU A 236 -17.03 -9.58 -9.18
CA LEU A 236 -16.05 -8.76 -8.48
C LEU A 236 -16.03 -7.33 -9.04
N ASP A 237 -16.12 -6.35 -8.16
CA ASP A 237 -15.92 -4.93 -8.46
C ASP A 237 -14.44 -4.56 -8.53
N VAL A 238 -13.63 -5.19 -7.67
CA VAL A 238 -12.17 -5.00 -7.59
C VAL A 238 -11.51 -6.37 -7.57
N THR A 239 -10.57 -6.59 -8.48
CA THR A 239 -9.73 -7.78 -8.49
C THR A 239 -8.30 -7.37 -8.12
N TYR A 240 -7.78 -7.87 -7.01
CA TYR A 240 -6.42 -7.62 -6.53
C TYR A 240 -5.56 -8.86 -6.73
N ILE A 241 -4.47 -8.72 -7.46
CA ILE A 241 -3.48 -9.80 -7.67
C ILE A 241 -2.07 -9.27 -7.40
N ASN A 242 -1.16 -10.16 -7.00
CA ASN A 242 0.22 -9.81 -6.68
C ASN A 242 1.16 -10.94 -7.11
N ALA A 243 2.29 -10.62 -7.74
CA ALA A 243 3.32 -11.57 -8.19
C ALA A 243 3.90 -12.44 -7.07
N ILE A 244 3.91 -11.97 -5.82
CA ILE A 244 4.55 -12.65 -4.67
C ILE A 244 3.77 -13.88 -4.19
N ALA A 245 2.51 -14.05 -4.58
CA ALA A 245 1.73 -15.24 -4.22
C ALA A 245 2.37 -16.54 -4.69
N TRP A 246 3.28 -16.45 -5.67
CA TRP A 246 3.85 -17.58 -6.39
C TRP A 246 5.38 -17.54 -6.29
N VAL A 247 5.93 -18.29 -5.36
CA VAL A 247 7.40 -18.36 -5.15
C VAL A 247 8.01 -19.48 -6.03
N GLY A 248 9.05 -19.13 -6.79
CA GLY A 248 9.73 -20.07 -7.71
C GLY A 248 8.84 -20.42 -8.91
N ASP A 249 8.96 -21.66 -9.42
CA ASP A 249 8.19 -22.17 -10.56
C ASP A 249 6.72 -22.48 -10.22
N SER A 250 6.28 -22.16 -9.01
CA SER A 250 4.94 -22.48 -8.52
C SER A 250 3.82 -21.82 -9.32
N PHE A 251 4.08 -20.66 -9.95
CA PHE A 251 3.07 -20.02 -10.79
C PHE A 251 2.73 -20.86 -12.03
N GLU A 252 3.71 -21.44 -12.70
CA GLU A 252 3.45 -22.29 -13.87
C GLU A 252 2.72 -23.58 -13.51
N VAL A 253 2.98 -24.11 -12.31
CA VAL A 253 2.38 -25.37 -11.83
C VAL A 253 0.99 -25.12 -11.23
N HIS A 254 0.81 -24.11 -10.38
CA HIS A 254 -0.39 -23.92 -9.59
C HIS A 254 -1.11 -22.59 -9.87
N GLY A 255 -0.39 -21.58 -10.33
CA GLY A 255 -0.90 -20.20 -10.52
C GLY A 255 -1.47 -19.92 -11.90
N SER A 256 -1.14 -20.71 -12.92
CA SER A 256 -1.51 -20.45 -14.32
C SER A 256 -3.02 -20.28 -14.53
N GLN A 257 -3.85 -21.01 -13.76
CA GLN A 257 -5.31 -20.89 -13.77
C GLN A 257 -5.83 -19.54 -13.26
N PHE A 258 -5.01 -18.81 -12.51
CA PHE A 258 -5.35 -17.50 -11.96
C PHE A 258 -4.77 -16.34 -12.77
N ARG A 259 -4.15 -16.62 -13.91
CA ARG A 259 -3.57 -15.61 -14.80
C ARG A 259 -4.66 -14.70 -15.34
N LEU A 260 -4.53 -13.40 -15.09
CA LEU A 260 -5.44 -12.40 -15.63
C LEU A 260 -5.07 -12.05 -17.08
N THR A 261 -6.04 -12.22 -18.00
CA THR A 261 -5.96 -11.86 -19.42
C THR A 261 -7.16 -11.02 -19.82
N LYS A 262 -7.13 -10.37 -20.98
CA LYS A 262 -8.24 -9.51 -21.46
C LYS A 262 -9.53 -10.27 -21.77
N ASP A 263 -9.43 -11.57 -22.03
CA ASP A 263 -10.57 -12.39 -22.51
C ASP A 263 -11.36 -13.04 -21.35
N LEU A 264 -10.98 -12.75 -20.10
CA LEU A 264 -11.70 -13.25 -18.93
C LEU A 264 -13.03 -12.51 -18.74
N PRO A 265 -14.03 -13.17 -18.09
CA PRO A 265 -15.36 -12.61 -17.90
C PRO A 265 -15.41 -11.58 -16.76
N TYR A 266 -14.70 -10.46 -16.91
CA TYR A 266 -14.75 -9.38 -15.93
C TYR A 266 -16.16 -8.78 -15.81
N LYS A 267 -16.53 -8.37 -14.62
CA LYS A 267 -17.73 -7.55 -14.40
C LYS A 267 -17.55 -6.20 -15.10
N ASP A 268 -18.60 -5.73 -15.78
CA ASP A 268 -18.58 -4.41 -16.41
C ASP A 268 -18.27 -3.31 -15.40
N GLY A 269 -17.32 -2.43 -15.76
CA GLY A 269 -16.88 -1.33 -14.91
C GLY A 269 -16.01 -1.75 -13.72
N SER A 270 -15.65 -3.03 -13.58
CA SER A 270 -14.71 -3.50 -12.55
C SER A 270 -13.28 -3.04 -12.82
N ILE A 271 -12.44 -3.09 -11.80
CA ILE A 271 -11.03 -2.72 -11.87
C ILE A 271 -10.11 -3.84 -11.41
N VAL A 272 -8.93 -3.89 -12.04
CA VAL A 272 -7.81 -4.73 -11.61
C VAL A 272 -6.76 -3.85 -10.95
N LEU A 273 -6.35 -4.22 -9.74
CA LEU A 273 -5.28 -3.60 -8.97
C LEU A 273 -4.09 -4.56 -8.83
N HIS A 274 -2.89 -3.99 -8.87
CA HIS A 274 -1.64 -4.72 -8.72
C HIS A 274 -0.55 -3.81 -8.16
N PRO A 275 0.16 -4.19 -7.08
CA PRO A 275 1.18 -3.32 -6.48
C PRO A 275 2.46 -3.19 -7.32
N LEU A 276 2.57 -3.95 -8.40
CA LEU A 276 3.71 -4.03 -9.31
C LEU A 276 5.05 -4.41 -8.59
N ALA A 277 6.05 -5.08 -9.24
CA ALA A 277 6.06 -5.46 -10.65
C ALA A 277 5.15 -6.67 -10.89
N ARG A 278 4.48 -6.66 -12.03
CA ARG A 278 3.79 -7.85 -12.50
C ARG A 278 4.78 -8.86 -13.09
N GLY A 279 4.44 -10.12 -12.97
CA GLY A 279 5.04 -11.26 -13.61
C GLY A 279 4.06 -11.92 -14.60
N ALA A 280 4.05 -13.23 -14.61
CA ALA A 280 3.18 -14.04 -15.49
C ALA A 280 1.70 -13.98 -15.09
N GLU A 281 1.38 -13.63 -13.84
CA GLU A 281 0.04 -13.57 -13.27
C GLU A 281 -0.87 -12.50 -13.89
N LEU A 282 -0.29 -11.44 -14.44
CA LEU A 282 -1.03 -10.34 -15.07
C LEU A 282 -0.49 -10.07 -16.48
N SER A 283 -1.23 -10.53 -17.48
CA SER A 283 -0.85 -10.34 -18.88
C SER A 283 -0.89 -8.86 -19.29
N THR A 284 0.07 -8.47 -20.16
CA THR A 284 0.11 -7.11 -20.74
C THR A 284 -1.10 -6.77 -21.60
N CYS A 285 -1.82 -7.77 -22.11
CA CYS A 285 -3.05 -7.51 -22.88
C CYS A 285 -4.18 -6.86 -22.05
N VAL A 286 -4.12 -6.91 -20.72
CA VAL A 286 -5.06 -6.22 -19.82
C VAL A 286 -4.80 -4.70 -19.83
N ASP A 287 -3.63 -4.23 -20.24
CA ASP A 287 -3.27 -2.80 -20.28
C ASP A 287 -4.21 -1.99 -21.18
N GLU A 288 -4.72 -2.61 -22.23
CA GLU A 288 -5.59 -1.98 -23.22
C GLU A 288 -7.09 -2.05 -22.86
N THR A 289 -7.41 -2.63 -21.70
CA THR A 289 -8.78 -2.79 -21.23
C THR A 289 -9.17 -1.68 -20.23
N PRO A 290 -10.48 -1.39 -20.07
CA PRO A 290 -10.93 -0.46 -19.04
C PRO A 290 -10.70 -0.95 -17.61
N HIS A 291 -10.34 -2.22 -17.42
CA HIS A 291 -10.04 -2.80 -16.13
C HIS A 291 -8.65 -2.43 -15.60
N ASN A 292 -7.74 -1.91 -16.46
CA ASN A 292 -6.41 -1.47 -16.06
C ASN A 292 -6.48 -0.24 -15.16
N TRP A 293 -6.39 -0.47 -13.85
CA TRP A 293 -6.26 0.60 -12.85
C TRP A 293 -4.93 0.55 -12.09
N TYR A 294 -4.11 -0.47 -12.28
CA TYR A 294 -2.83 -0.62 -11.59
C TYR A 294 -1.80 0.46 -11.96
N PHE A 295 -1.85 1.06 -13.15
CA PHE A 295 -1.02 2.23 -13.47
C PHE A 295 -1.57 3.52 -12.84
N SER A 296 -2.90 3.68 -12.77
CA SER A 296 -3.54 4.76 -12.02
C SER A 296 -3.24 4.64 -10.51
N GLN A 297 -3.22 3.42 -9.98
CA GLN A 297 -2.79 3.09 -8.62
C GLN A 297 -1.34 3.52 -8.37
N ALA A 298 -0.41 3.16 -9.25
CA ALA A 298 0.99 3.54 -9.15
C ALA A 298 1.19 5.07 -9.21
N ARG A 299 0.45 5.76 -10.09
CA ARG A 299 0.44 7.24 -10.18
C ARG A 299 -0.13 7.87 -8.91
N GLY A 300 -1.30 7.42 -8.48
CA GLY A 300 -1.97 7.92 -7.26
C GLY A 300 -1.10 7.76 -6.01
N ALA A 301 -0.31 6.69 -5.94
CA ALA A 301 0.62 6.45 -4.84
C ALA A 301 1.65 7.58 -4.66
N VAL A 302 2.07 8.27 -5.73
CA VAL A 302 2.99 9.41 -5.63
C VAL A 302 2.32 10.56 -4.89
N PHE A 303 1.10 10.93 -5.28
CA PHE A 303 0.37 12.05 -4.67
C PHE A 303 -0.07 11.74 -3.24
N LEU A 304 -0.41 10.48 -2.95
CA LEU A 304 -0.67 10.02 -1.59
C LEU A 304 0.59 10.17 -0.71
N ARG A 305 1.75 9.75 -1.22
CA ARG A 305 3.02 9.91 -0.50
C ARG A 305 3.38 11.38 -0.30
N MET A 306 3.08 12.24 -1.28
CA MET A 306 3.22 13.70 -1.10
C MET A 306 2.35 14.21 0.04
N ALA A 307 1.07 13.83 0.09
CA ALA A 307 0.17 14.22 1.18
C ALA A 307 0.67 13.73 2.53
N LEU A 308 1.06 12.46 2.61
CA LEU A 308 1.59 11.84 3.81
C LEU A 308 2.86 12.56 4.32
N LEU A 309 3.84 12.75 3.44
CA LEU A 309 5.11 13.40 3.77
C LEU A 309 4.91 14.83 4.23
N THR A 310 4.02 15.60 3.57
CA THR A 310 3.67 16.96 3.98
C THR A 310 3.11 16.98 5.41
N CYS A 311 2.16 16.08 5.70
CA CYS A 311 1.54 16.00 7.02
C CYS A 311 2.49 15.52 8.12
N MET A 312 3.43 14.63 7.78
CA MET A 312 4.40 14.09 8.75
C MET A 312 5.45 15.13 9.15
N VAL A 313 5.92 15.95 8.21
CA VAL A 313 7.01 16.90 8.44
C VAL A 313 6.51 18.25 8.97
N ASN A 314 5.39 18.73 8.48
CA ASN A 314 4.88 20.07 8.81
C ASN A 314 3.83 20.10 9.94
N ARG A 315 3.65 18.98 10.66
CA ARG A 315 2.57 18.74 11.63
C ARG A 315 1.17 18.84 11.00
N ALA A 316 0.45 17.76 11.07
CA ALA A 316 -0.86 17.59 10.42
C ALA A 316 -1.91 18.66 10.80
N ASP A 317 -1.89 19.16 12.03
CA ASP A 317 -2.75 20.23 12.54
C ASP A 317 -2.63 21.50 11.71
N ARG A 318 -1.43 21.91 11.35
CA ARG A 318 -1.20 23.14 10.54
C ARG A 318 -1.52 22.96 9.06
N VAL A 319 -1.47 21.75 8.54
CA VAL A 319 -1.76 21.45 7.13
C VAL A 319 -3.26 21.26 6.90
N MET A 320 -3.94 20.67 7.86
CA MET A 320 -5.37 20.36 7.75
C MET A 320 -6.28 21.59 7.89
N ASP A 321 -5.82 22.64 8.57
CA ASP A 321 -6.55 23.93 8.69
C ASP A 321 -6.63 24.70 7.35
N VAL A 322 -5.86 24.29 6.35
CA VAL A 322 -5.85 24.90 5.00
C VAL A 322 -6.78 24.17 4.02
N LEU A 323 -7.40 23.08 4.47
CA LEU A 323 -8.27 22.22 3.67
C LEU A 323 -9.74 22.51 3.91
#